data_0200322a6ea68d5a7bd795956629ced1
#
_entry.id   0200322a6ea68d5a7bd795956629ced1
#
_cell.length_a   1.000
_cell.length_b   1.000
_cell.length_c   1.000
_cell.angle_alpha   90.00
_cell.angle_beta   90.00
_cell.angle_gamma   90.00
#
_symmetry.space_group_name_H-M   'P 1'
#
loop_
_entity.id
_entity.type
_entity.pdbx_description
1 polymer ?
#
loop_
_entity_poly.entity_id
_entity_poly.type
_entity_poly.pdbx_seq_one_letter_code
_entity_poly.pdbx_strand_id
1 'polypeptide(L)'
;MLSNLLSTQDRTKRAVQNIGISLFIKGGSILISFLLIPLTLDYLNPYEYGIWLTLNSVLSWVYLFDIGLGNGLRNRLAEALAKGDNALGKIYVSTTYFCMTVIISIIYLLFLVAQNWLDWYEILNVEADKVERLNFLVTVLFGFFCLSFVFRLLGNVFMAKQLSAANDAVAFAGNLLSLLVICACTKLFPSSLMLVGCVLAGSPLIVFIIATPFAYSVYRSIAPSVAYVRFDYFRPLLSLGVKFMIIQVAVLVLYMSSNLIISHLFGPQEVTPYNIAFKLFSAVSMGFTIIITPFWSAITDAYTKREYSWIEKTVRRICLIWLLLFAGTCVLLFLSPWVYRVWIGDKVEIPFALSALCALYASLINWNNIWAYTINGTGKLFVSLILSVVQAIVYIPLAIILGKYIGVTGIVVSLCISMFISSVVAPVQTRKLLIGSAKGIWNK
;
A
#
# COMPACT_ATOMS: atom_id res chain seq x y z
N MET A 1 26.57 29.93 -17.94
CA MET A 1 26.45 29.81 -16.47
C MET A 1 25.08 30.26 -15.96
N LEU A 2 24.54 31.43 -16.35
CA LEU A 2 23.19 31.91 -16.02
C LEU A 2 22.07 31.02 -16.56
N SER A 3 22.21 30.43 -17.76
CA SER A 3 21.21 29.50 -18.33
C SER A 3 21.05 28.20 -17.50
N ASN A 4 22.12 27.71 -16.89
CA ASN A 4 22.11 26.53 -16.03
C ASN A 4 21.50 26.82 -14.65
N LEU A 5 21.67 28.04 -14.11
CA LEU A 5 21.07 28.48 -12.85
C LEU A 5 19.53 28.66 -12.98
N LEU A 6 19.09 29.26 -14.09
CA LEU A 6 17.66 29.42 -14.40
C LEU A 6 16.98 28.06 -14.62
N SER A 7 17.64 27.11 -15.31
CA SER A 7 17.11 25.74 -15.50
C SER A 7 17.01 24.95 -14.19
N THR A 8 17.92 25.17 -13.25
CA THR A 8 17.92 24.52 -11.94
C THR A 8 16.81 25.09 -11.05
N GLN A 9 16.61 26.42 -11.09
CA GLN A 9 15.56 27.10 -10.34
C GLN A 9 14.16 26.70 -10.84
N ASP A 10 13.97 26.57 -12.16
CA ASP A 10 12.73 26.09 -12.76
C ASP A 10 12.44 24.62 -12.44
N ARG A 11 13.46 23.76 -12.41
CA ARG A 11 13.31 22.35 -12.00
C ARG A 11 12.89 22.23 -10.54
N THR A 12 13.52 22.99 -9.64
CA THR A 12 13.16 23.01 -8.22
C THR A 12 11.75 23.53 -8.02
N LYS A 13 11.35 24.61 -8.70
CA LYS A 13 9.99 25.16 -8.64
C LYS A 13 8.95 24.16 -9.12
N ARG A 14 9.18 23.48 -10.23
CA ARG A 14 8.29 22.42 -10.76
C ARG A 14 8.21 21.22 -9.79
N ALA A 15 9.31 20.80 -9.20
CA ALA A 15 9.32 19.74 -8.21
C ALA A 15 8.50 20.09 -6.97
N VAL A 16 8.66 21.31 -6.43
CA VAL A 16 7.88 21.80 -5.28
C VAL A 16 6.39 21.90 -5.61
N GLN A 17 6.04 22.40 -6.81
CA GLN A 17 4.65 22.45 -7.26
C GLN A 17 4.03 21.04 -7.38
N ASN A 18 4.74 20.10 -8.00
CA ASN A 18 4.29 18.71 -8.10
C ASN A 18 4.10 18.06 -6.72
N ILE A 19 4.99 18.31 -5.77
CA ILE A 19 4.85 17.82 -4.39
C ILE A 19 3.61 18.42 -3.74
N GLY A 20 3.39 19.73 -3.85
CA GLY A 20 2.21 20.39 -3.29
C GLY A 20 0.89 19.85 -3.86
N ILE A 21 0.83 19.67 -5.18
CA ILE A 21 -0.33 19.08 -5.88
C ILE A 21 -0.54 17.62 -5.44
N SER A 22 0.52 16.82 -5.39
CA SER A 22 0.48 15.43 -4.89
C SER A 22 -0.08 15.35 -3.45
N LEU A 23 0.36 16.25 -2.57
CA LEU A 23 -0.12 16.29 -1.18
C LEU A 23 -1.63 16.61 -1.10
N PHE A 24 -2.08 17.59 -1.89
CA PHE A 24 -3.50 17.94 -1.96
C PHE A 24 -4.35 16.77 -2.49
N ILE A 25 -3.91 16.13 -3.58
CA ILE A 25 -4.58 14.97 -4.18
C ILE A 25 -4.62 13.78 -3.20
N LYS A 26 -3.52 13.52 -2.49
CA LYS A 26 -3.46 12.46 -1.46
C LYS A 26 -4.40 12.76 -0.29
N GLY A 27 -4.45 14.02 0.16
CA GLY A 27 -5.41 14.45 1.17
C GLY A 27 -6.85 14.20 0.75
N GLY A 28 -7.20 14.55 -0.48
CA GLY A 28 -8.51 14.26 -1.07
C GLY A 28 -8.79 12.75 -1.17
N SER A 29 -7.80 11.94 -1.58
CA SER A 29 -7.94 10.48 -1.62
C SER A 29 -8.20 9.87 -0.24
N ILE A 30 -7.53 10.40 0.80
CA ILE A 30 -7.76 9.99 2.18
C ILE A 30 -9.21 10.31 2.58
N LEU A 31 -9.66 11.54 2.35
CA LEU A 31 -11.05 11.96 2.63
C LEU A 31 -12.06 11.06 1.94
N ILE A 32 -11.90 10.80 0.63
CA ILE A 32 -12.77 9.89 -0.12
C ILE A 32 -12.79 8.50 0.53
N SER A 33 -11.62 7.98 0.92
CA SER A 33 -11.55 6.65 1.54
C SER A 33 -12.25 6.58 2.91
N PHE A 34 -12.34 7.70 3.63
CA PHE A 34 -13.11 7.80 4.87
C PHE A 34 -14.61 7.93 4.61
N LEU A 35 -15.01 8.64 3.57
CA LEU A 35 -16.42 8.78 3.16
C LEU A 35 -17.00 7.48 2.59
N LEU A 36 -16.19 6.68 1.90
CA LEU A 36 -16.61 5.40 1.34
C LEU A 36 -17.04 4.39 2.43
N ILE A 37 -16.44 4.44 3.63
CA ILE A 37 -16.76 3.49 4.69
C ILE A 37 -18.22 3.60 5.14
N PRO A 38 -18.70 4.75 5.66
CA PRO A 38 -20.10 4.86 6.09
C PRO A 38 -21.07 4.60 4.94
N LEU A 39 -20.75 5.12 3.74
CA LEU A 39 -21.60 4.95 2.57
C LEU A 39 -21.74 3.47 2.15
N THR A 40 -20.64 2.73 2.16
CA THR A 40 -20.64 1.31 1.82
C THR A 40 -21.30 0.48 2.93
N LEU A 41 -21.06 0.85 4.21
CA LEU A 41 -21.66 0.20 5.37
C LEU A 41 -23.18 0.46 5.44
N ASP A 42 -23.65 1.63 4.97
CA ASP A 42 -25.07 1.96 4.86
C ASP A 42 -25.78 1.15 3.77
N TYR A 43 -25.06 0.91 2.68
CA TYR A 43 -25.59 0.17 1.54
C TYR A 43 -25.53 -1.35 1.76
N LEU A 44 -24.47 -1.84 2.38
CA LEU A 44 -24.32 -3.21 2.87
C LEU A 44 -24.64 -3.24 4.38
N ASN A 45 -24.73 -4.41 4.95
CA ASN A 45 -24.69 -4.58 6.40
C ASN A 45 -23.27 -4.86 6.89
N PRO A 46 -22.97 -4.84 8.22
CA PRO A 46 -21.63 -5.10 8.75
C PRO A 46 -21.05 -6.47 8.35
N TYR A 47 -21.90 -7.48 8.17
CA TYR A 47 -21.51 -8.83 7.76
C TYR A 47 -21.00 -8.84 6.31
N GLU A 48 -21.78 -8.32 5.36
CA GLU A 48 -21.41 -8.23 3.94
C GLU A 48 -20.21 -7.30 3.73
N TYR A 49 -20.14 -6.20 4.48
CA TYR A 49 -18.98 -5.31 4.44
C TYR A 49 -17.71 -6.01 4.94
N GLY A 50 -17.81 -6.84 5.99
CA GLY A 50 -16.72 -7.68 6.49
C GLY A 50 -16.24 -8.69 5.43
N ILE A 51 -17.16 -9.33 4.70
CA ILE A 51 -16.83 -10.22 3.57
C ILE A 51 -16.06 -9.45 2.51
N TRP A 52 -16.53 -8.27 2.11
CA TRP A 52 -15.82 -7.42 1.15
C TRP A 52 -14.39 -7.11 1.59
N LEU A 53 -14.20 -6.70 2.85
CA LEU A 53 -12.87 -6.36 3.39
C LEU A 53 -11.93 -7.58 3.39
N THR A 54 -12.43 -8.75 3.79
CA THR A 54 -11.65 -10.00 3.77
C THR A 54 -11.31 -10.40 2.36
N LEU A 55 -12.29 -10.38 1.45
CA LEU A 55 -12.10 -10.71 0.04
C LEU A 55 -11.08 -9.77 -0.63
N ASN A 56 -11.21 -8.47 -0.41
CA ASN A 56 -10.24 -7.48 -0.91
C ASN A 56 -8.82 -7.74 -0.36
N SER A 57 -8.69 -8.17 0.88
CA SER A 57 -7.40 -8.52 1.47
C SER A 57 -6.80 -9.77 0.83
N VAL A 58 -7.60 -10.84 0.65
CA VAL A 58 -7.16 -12.07 -0.03
C VAL A 58 -6.76 -11.77 -1.48
N LEU A 59 -7.58 -11.03 -2.22
CA LEU A 59 -7.28 -10.65 -3.60
C LEU A 59 -6.04 -9.76 -3.70
N SER A 60 -5.77 -8.94 -2.69
CA SER A 60 -4.56 -8.12 -2.64
C SER A 60 -3.26 -8.94 -2.58
N TRP A 61 -3.32 -10.22 -2.21
CA TRP A 61 -2.15 -11.12 -2.30
C TRP A 61 -1.68 -11.33 -3.74
N VAL A 62 -2.56 -11.11 -4.71
CA VAL A 62 -2.19 -11.13 -6.14
C VAL A 62 -1.09 -10.10 -6.44
N TYR A 63 -0.98 -9.03 -5.64
CA TYR A 63 0.14 -8.07 -5.76
C TYR A 63 1.53 -8.69 -5.58
N LEU A 64 1.62 -9.91 -5.01
CA LEU A 64 2.87 -10.68 -4.96
C LEU A 64 3.35 -11.09 -6.35
N PHE A 65 2.43 -11.26 -7.29
CA PHE A 65 2.74 -11.67 -8.67
C PHE A 65 3.27 -10.54 -9.56
N ASP A 66 3.33 -9.28 -9.08
CA ASP A 66 4.05 -8.20 -9.79
C ASP A 66 5.54 -8.54 -9.97
N ILE A 67 6.09 -9.45 -9.16
CA ILE A 67 7.50 -9.90 -9.21
C ILE A 67 8.47 -8.71 -9.32
N GLY A 68 8.01 -7.52 -8.96
CA GLY A 68 8.77 -6.28 -9.04
C GLY A 68 8.98 -5.71 -10.45
N LEU A 69 8.30 -6.26 -11.48
CA LEU A 69 8.43 -5.78 -12.87
C LEU A 69 8.06 -4.30 -13.01
N GLY A 70 7.05 -3.84 -12.28
CA GLY A 70 6.67 -2.43 -12.26
C GLY A 70 7.79 -1.52 -11.74
N ASN A 71 8.45 -1.89 -10.65
CA ASN A 71 9.59 -1.15 -10.09
C ASN A 71 10.83 -1.26 -10.99
N GLY A 72 11.06 -2.42 -11.62
CA GLY A 72 12.10 -2.62 -12.60
C GLY A 72 11.91 -1.70 -13.81
N LEU A 73 10.70 -1.63 -14.36
CA LEU A 73 10.33 -0.71 -15.43
C LEU A 73 10.61 0.74 -15.04
N ARG A 74 10.11 1.19 -13.87
CA ARG A 74 10.31 2.56 -13.39
C ARG A 74 11.76 2.97 -13.41
N ASN A 75 12.67 2.14 -12.88
CA ASN A 75 14.07 2.47 -12.76
C ASN A 75 14.78 2.44 -14.13
N ARG A 76 14.58 1.39 -14.92
CA ARG A 76 15.20 1.24 -16.23
C ARG A 76 14.71 2.29 -17.25
N LEU A 77 13.41 2.59 -17.20
CA LEU A 77 12.85 3.65 -18.03
C LEU A 77 13.41 5.02 -17.64
N ALA A 78 13.53 5.32 -16.34
CA ALA A 78 14.12 6.56 -15.87
C ALA A 78 15.59 6.71 -16.34
N GLU A 79 16.40 5.62 -16.29
CA GLU A 79 17.76 5.60 -16.80
C GLU A 79 17.82 5.87 -18.32
N ALA A 80 16.96 5.22 -19.11
CA ALA A 80 16.89 5.39 -20.56
C ALA A 80 16.50 6.83 -20.94
N LEU A 81 15.48 7.37 -20.28
CA LEU A 81 15.02 8.75 -20.49
C LEU A 81 16.08 9.79 -20.09
N ALA A 82 16.82 9.55 -19.00
CA ALA A 82 17.92 10.42 -18.57
C ALA A 82 19.07 10.50 -19.60
N LYS A 83 19.28 9.39 -20.34
CA LYS A 83 20.26 9.31 -21.44
C LYS A 83 19.70 9.81 -22.78
N GLY A 84 18.43 10.21 -22.85
CA GLY A 84 17.76 10.61 -24.09
C GLY A 84 17.40 9.45 -25.02
N ASP A 85 17.58 8.19 -24.58
CA ASP A 85 17.34 7.00 -25.39
C ASP A 85 15.85 6.57 -25.29
N ASN A 86 15.01 7.23 -26.06
CA ASN A 86 13.59 6.90 -26.15
C ASN A 86 13.34 5.53 -26.81
N ALA A 87 14.22 5.05 -27.68
CA ALA A 87 14.08 3.76 -28.33
C ALA A 87 14.24 2.63 -27.31
N LEU A 88 15.26 2.70 -26.45
CA LEU A 88 15.45 1.80 -25.33
C LEU A 88 14.29 1.90 -24.32
N GLY A 89 13.83 3.12 -24.03
CA GLY A 89 12.64 3.36 -23.20
C GLY A 89 11.41 2.64 -23.74
N LYS A 90 11.16 2.70 -25.05
CA LYS A 90 10.07 2.00 -25.72
C LYS A 90 10.19 0.48 -25.61
N ILE A 91 11.42 -0.06 -25.75
CA ILE A 91 11.69 -1.49 -25.56
C ILE A 91 11.34 -1.93 -24.13
N TYR A 92 11.78 -1.18 -23.11
CA TYR A 92 11.46 -1.50 -21.71
C TYR A 92 9.95 -1.48 -21.44
N VAL A 93 9.23 -0.44 -21.89
CA VAL A 93 7.77 -0.34 -21.73
C VAL A 93 7.09 -1.51 -22.44
N SER A 94 7.41 -1.75 -23.73
CA SER A 94 6.79 -2.82 -24.54
C SER A 94 7.01 -4.20 -23.95
N THR A 95 8.25 -4.50 -23.54
CA THR A 95 8.61 -5.80 -22.95
C THR A 95 7.91 -6.01 -21.62
N THR A 96 7.86 -4.98 -20.77
CA THR A 96 7.18 -5.08 -19.47
C THR A 96 5.68 -5.30 -19.62
N TYR A 97 4.99 -4.51 -20.47
CA TYR A 97 3.57 -4.70 -20.74
C TYR A 97 3.26 -6.09 -21.28
N PHE A 98 4.05 -6.56 -22.25
CA PHE A 98 3.86 -7.90 -22.82
C PHE A 98 4.05 -9.00 -21.77
N CYS A 99 5.19 -8.99 -21.07
CA CYS A 99 5.49 -10.00 -20.04
C CYS A 99 4.46 -9.99 -18.92
N MET A 100 4.06 -8.80 -18.44
CA MET A 100 3.04 -8.67 -17.40
C MET A 100 1.70 -9.24 -17.89
N THR A 101 1.27 -8.91 -19.10
CA THR A 101 0.03 -9.45 -19.68
C THR A 101 0.06 -10.98 -19.76
N VAL A 102 1.17 -11.57 -20.22
CA VAL A 102 1.33 -13.02 -20.31
C VAL A 102 1.28 -13.67 -18.92
N ILE A 103 2.08 -13.17 -17.98
CA ILE A 103 2.14 -13.70 -16.60
C ILE A 103 0.77 -13.66 -15.95
N ILE A 104 0.10 -12.50 -15.99
CA ILE A 104 -1.21 -12.31 -15.35
C ILE A 104 -2.29 -13.14 -16.05
N SER A 105 -2.24 -13.29 -17.37
CA SER A 105 -3.17 -14.19 -18.10
C SER A 105 -3.00 -15.64 -17.67
N ILE A 106 -1.77 -16.12 -17.52
CA ILE A 106 -1.49 -17.47 -17.03
C ILE A 106 -2.02 -17.63 -15.58
N ILE A 107 -1.76 -16.66 -14.71
CA ILE A 107 -2.25 -16.69 -13.32
C ILE A 107 -3.78 -16.73 -13.28
N TYR A 108 -4.46 -15.91 -14.10
CA TYR A 108 -5.91 -15.91 -14.17
C TYR A 108 -6.47 -17.25 -14.68
N LEU A 109 -5.86 -17.82 -15.72
CA LEU A 109 -6.26 -19.16 -16.24
C LEU A 109 -6.03 -20.25 -15.18
N LEU A 110 -4.90 -20.26 -14.49
CA LEU A 110 -4.64 -21.18 -13.39
C LEU A 110 -5.66 -21.02 -12.26
N PHE A 111 -6.03 -19.78 -11.94
CA PHE A 111 -7.07 -19.50 -10.95
C PHE A 111 -8.43 -20.06 -11.40
N LEU A 112 -8.84 -19.88 -12.66
CA LEU A 112 -10.09 -20.41 -13.19
C LEU A 112 -10.16 -21.95 -13.10
N VAL A 113 -9.02 -22.62 -13.20
CA VAL A 113 -8.93 -24.07 -12.98
C VAL A 113 -8.99 -24.37 -11.47
N ALA A 114 -8.17 -23.70 -10.67
CA ALA A 114 -8.03 -23.97 -9.24
C ALA A 114 -9.31 -23.71 -8.45
N GLN A 115 -10.13 -22.70 -8.86
CA GLN A 115 -11.37 -22.37 -8.17
C GLN A 115 -12.40 -23.52 -8.10
N ASN A 116 -12.29 -24.53 -8.98
CA ASN A 116 -13.17 -25.70 -8.93
C ASN A 116 -12.91 -26.58 -7.69
N TRP A 117 -11.76 -26.44 -7.03
CA TRP A 117 -11.36 -27.14 -5.82
C TRP A 117 -11.38 -26.23 -4.57
N LEU A 118 -11.65 -24.93 -4.74
CA LEU A 118 -11.66 -23.95 -3.65
C LEU A 118 -13.10 -23.66 -3.24
N ASP A 119 -13.42 -23.95 -1.99
CA ASP A 119 -14.69 -23.52 -1.39
C ASP A 119 -14.50 -22.15 -0.75
N TRP A 120 -14.96 -21.11 -1.46
CA TRP A 120 -14.85 -19.73 -0.97
C TRP A 120 -15.76 -19.44 0.22
N TYR A 121 -16.84 -20.20 0.40
CA TYR A 121 -17.70 -20.08 1.57
C TYR A 121 -16.97 -20.55 2.82
N GLU A 122 -16.25 -21.68 2.73
CA GLU A 122 -15.43 -22.19 3.82
C GLU A 122 -14.21 -21.28 4.09
N ILE A 123 -13.47 -20.86 3.03
CA ILE A 123 -12.26 -20.03 3.15
C ILE A 123 -12.55 -18.69 3.81
N LEU A 124 -13.67 -18.05 3.47
CA LEU A 124 -14.06 -16.75 4.00
C LEU A 124 -14.95 -16.85 5.25
N ASN A 125 -15.32 -18.08 5.65
CA ASN A 125 -16.26 -18.38 6.73
C ASN A 125 -17.60 -17.65 6.52
N VAL A 126 -18.21 -17.85 5.35
CA VAL A 126 -19.45 -17.21 4.91
C VAL A 126 -20.56 -18.26 4.84
N GLU A 127 -21.73 -17.95 5.44
CA GLU A 127 -22.92 -18.78 5.34
C GLU A 127 -23.50 -18.70 3.91
N ALA A 128 -23.71 -19.85 3.29
CA ALA A 128 -24.11 -19.93 1.87
C ALA A 128 -25.51 -19.37 1.59
N ASP A 129 -26.38 -19.31 2.61
CA ASP A 129 -27.72 -18.73 2.54
C ASP A 129 -27.72 -17.19 2.60
N LYS A 130 -26.65 -16.58 3.12
CA LYS A 130 -26.54 -15.13 3.27
C LYS A 130 -25.94 -14.42 2.05
N VAL A 131 -25.15 -15.11 1.22
CA VAL A 131 -24.49 -14.51 0.06
C VAL A 131 -24.61 -15.43 -1.15
N GLU A 132 -25.43 -15.03 -2.08
CA GLU A 132 -25.59 -15.76 -3.34
C GLU A 132 -24.37 -15.56 -4.25
N ARG A 133 -23.97 -16.62 -4.97
CA ARG A 133 -22.96 -16.60 -6.02
C ARG A 133 -21.59 -16.05 -5.63
N LEU A 134 -21.15 -16.32 -4.39
CA LEU A 134 -19.85 -15.86 -3.87
C LEU A 134 -18.70 -16.30 -4.80
N ASN A 135 -18.70 -17.54 -5.31
CA ASN A 135 -17.67 -18.04 -6.24
C ASN A 135 -17.58 -17.22 -7.53
N PHE A 136 -18.73 -16.79 -8.07
CA PHE A 136 -18.76 -15.93 -9.25
C PHE A 136 -18.23 -14.53 -8.94
N LEU A 137 -18.60 -13.96 -7.81
CA LEU A 137 -18.07 -12.67 -7.33
C LEU A 137 -16.54 -12.71 -7.25
N VAL A 138 -15.98 -13.74 -6.60
CA VAL A 138 -14.53 -13.89 -6.46
C VAL A 138 -13.85 -13.98 -7.83
N THR A 139 -14.45 -14.72 -8.76
CA THR A 139 -13.92 -14.86 -10.13
C THR A 139 -13.85 -13.52 -10.86
N VAL A 140 -14.92 -12.75 -10.82
CA VAL A 140 -14.99 -11.41 -11.46
C VAL A 140 -13.98 -10.45 -10.82
N LEU A 141 -13.94 -10.40 -9.50
CA LEU A 141 -13.02 -9.52 -8.78
C LEU A 141 -11.57 -9.88 -9.02
N PHE A 142 -11.23 -11.18 -9.03
CA PHE A 142 -9.88 -11.64 -9.36
C PHE A 142 -9.48 -11.21 -10.78
N GLY A 143 -10.42 -11.27 -11.74
CA GLY A 143 -10.21 -10.74 -13.09
C GLY A 143 -9.92 -9.24 -13.11
N PHE A 144 -10.67 -8.43 -12.35
CA PHE A 144 -10.40 -6.99 -12.22
C PHE A 144 -9.04 -6.70 -11.58
N PHE A 145 -8.65 -7.45 -10.55
CA PHE A 145 -7.32 -7.35 -9.95
C PHE A 145 -6.23 -7.70 -10.96
N CYS A 146 -6.37 -8.80 -11.70
CA CYS A 146 -5.44 -9.21 -12.75
C CYS A 146 -5.26 -8.12 -13.82
N LEU A 147 -6.36 -7.58 -14.36
CA LEU A 147 -6.30 -6.50 -15.35
C LEU A 147 -5.65 -5.24 -14.77
N SER A 148 -5.89 -4.95 -13.49
CA SER A 148 -5.29 -3.79 -12.82
C SER A 148 -3.77 -3.82 -12.84
N PHE A 149 -3.11 -4.97 -12.80
CA PHE A 149 -1.64 -5.06 -12.90
C PHE A 149 -1.11 -4.52 -14.21
N VAL A 150 -1.76 -4.86 -15.31
CA VAL A 150 -1.35 -4.41 -16.64
C VAL A 150 -1.52 -2.91 -16.78
N PHE A 151 -2.67 -2.39 -16.42
CA PHE A 151 -2.97 -0.96 -16.61
C PHE A 151 -2.28 -0.04 -15.61
N ARG A 152 -2.00 -0.51 -14.38
CA ARG A 152 -1.23 0.21 -13.37
C ARG A 152 0.25 0.41 -13.73
N LEU A 153 0.79 -0.32 -14.74
CA LEU A 153 2.12 -0.04 -15.28
C LEU A 153 2.23 1.39 -15.81
N LEU A 154 1.14 2.02 -16.25
CA LEU A 154 1.11 3.44 -16.57
C LEU A 154 1.59 4.32 -15.40
N GLY A 155 1.21 3.98 -14.17
CA GLY A 155 1.70 4.68 -12.97
C GLY A 155 3.21 4.61 -12.83
N ASN A 156 3.82 3.46 -13.12
CA ASN A 156 5.29 3.30 -13.10
C ASN A 156 5.96 4.14 -14.20
N VAL A 157 5.32 4.28 -15.36
CA VAL A 157 5.79 5.17 -16.44
C VAL A 157 5.73 6.64 -16.01
N PHE A 158 4.64 7.08 -15.36
CA PHE A 158 4.56 8.43 -14.80
C PHE A 158 5.64 8.67 -13.74
N MET A 159 5.88 7.71 -12.86
CA MET A 159 6.93 7.81 -11.83
C MET A 159 8.33 7.86 -12.44
N ALA A 160 8.61 7.10 -13.51
CA ALA A 160 9.86 7.16 -14.25
C ALA A 160 10.10 8.54 -14.89
N LYS A 161 9.04 9.22 -15.31
CA LYS A 161 9.06 10.58 -15.87
C LYS A 161 9.01 11.68 -14.79
N GLN A 162 9.08 11.33 -13.50
CA GLN A 162 8.96 12.24 -12.36
C GLN A 162 7.60 12.98 -12.30
N LEU A 163 6.54 12.37 -12.81
CA LEU A 163 5.17 12.88 -12.83
C LEU A 163 4.33 12.23 -11.71
N SER A 164 4.79 12.33 -10.46
CA SER A 164 4.08 11.73 -9.31
C SER A 164 2.65 12.28 -9.17
N ALA A 165 2.45 13.57 -9.40
CA ALA A 165 1.14 14.19 -9.34
C ALA A 165 0.15 13.59 -10.36
N ALA A 166 0.61 13.22 -11.57
CA ALA A 166 -0.23 12.57 -12.58
C ALA A 166 -0.65 11.15 -12.13
N ASN A 167 0.27 10.38 -11.56
CA ASN A 167 -0.05 9.08 -10.99
C ASN A 167 -1.08 9.18 -9.85
N ASP A 168 -0.87 10.13 -8.93
CA ASP A 168 -1.78 10.36 -7.80
C ASP A 168 -3.16 10.86 -8.28
N ALA A 169 -3.21 11.68 -9.35
CA ALA A 169 -4.45 12.17 -9.94
C ALA A 169 -5.29 11.04 -10.57
N VAL A 170 -4.67 10.10 -11.27
CA VAL A 170 -5.36 8.92 -11.83
C VAL A 170 -5.93 8.06 -10.70
N ALA A 171 -5.15 7.82 -9.64
CA ALA A 171 -5.61 7.07 -8.47
C ALA A 171 -6.78 7.78 -7.75
N PHE A 172 -6.67 9.11 -7.57
CA PHE A 172 -7.74 9.94 -6.99
C PHE A 172 -9.02 9.88 -7.82
N ALA A 173 -8.91 10.02 -9.15
CA ALA A 173 -10.07 9.94 -10.05
C ALA A 173 -10.75 8.57 -9.95
N GLY A 174 -10.00 7.46 -9.80
CA GLY A 174 -10.55 6.13 -9.57
C GLY A 174 -11.34 6.03 -8.27
N ASN A 175 -10.79 6.55 -7.17
CA ASN A 175 -11.47 6.58 -5.88
C ASN A 175 -12.71 7.50 -5.90
N LEU A 176 -12.61 8.64 -6.57
CA LEU A 176 -13.75 9.57 -6.74
C LEU A 176 -14.87 8.93 -7.57
N LEU A 177 -14.52 8.23 -8.64
CA LEU A 177 -15.49 7.48 -9.44
C LEU A 177 -16.17 6.41 -8.59
N SER A 178 -15.41 5.66 -7.77
CA SER A 178 -15.99 4.69 -6.83
C SER A 178 -17.01 5.35 -5.90
N LEU A 179 -16.65 6.49 -5.30
CA LEU A 179 -17.54 7.22 -4.40
C LEU A 179 -18.84 7.65 -5.12
N LEU A 180 -18.72 8.27 -6.29
CA LEU A 180 -19.88 8.75 -7.06
C LEU A 180 -20.80 7.61 -7.49
N VAL A 181 -20.22 6.50 -7.96
CA VAL A 181 -21.00 5.32 -8.38
C VAL A 181 -21.68 4.66 -7.18
N ILE A 182 -21.00 4.48 -6.04
CA ILE A 182 -21.65 3.96 -4.83
C ILE A 182 -22.78 4.88 -4.37
N CYS A 183 -22.57 6.19 -4.34
CA CYS A 183 -23.63 7.17 -4.03
C CYS A 183 -24.86 7.04 -4.96
N ALA A 184 -24.66 6.78 -6.24
CA ALA A 184 -25.75 6.55 -7.17
C ALA A 184 -26.43 5.19 -6.90
N CYS A 185 -25.64 4.14 -6.65
CA CYS A 185 -26.14 2.79 -6.41
C CYS A 185 -27.00 2.70 -5.15
N THR A 186 -26.67 3.42 -4.08
CA THR A 186 -27.47 3.46 -2.85
C THR A 186 -28.90 3.97 -3.05
N LYS A 187 -29.13 4.74 -4.13
CA LYS A 187 -30.43 5.32 -4.47
C LYS A 187 -31.21 4.53 -5.52
N LEU A 188 -30.49 3.79 -6.38
CA LEU A 188 -31.08 3.19 -7.58
C LEU A 188 -31.24 1.67 -7.49
N PHE A 189 -30.46 0.99 -6.64
CA PHE A 189 -30.42 -0.47 -6.58
C PHE A 189 -30.52 -0.98 -5.13
N PRO A 190 -31.09 -2.17 -4.93
CA PRO A 190 -31.07 -2.84 -3.61
C PRO A 190 -29.62 -3.20 -3.23
N SER A 191 -29.41 -3.45 -1.94
CA SER A 191 -28.11 -3.90 -1.39
C SER A 191 -27.55 -5.09 -2.17
N SER A 192 -26.27 -4.99 -2.55
CA SER A 192 -25.58 -6.07 -3.27
C SER A 192 -24.08 -6.00 -3.06
N LEU A 193 -23.55 -7.05 -2.44
CA LEU A 193 -22.09 -7.24 -2.29
C LEU A 193 -21.38 -7.32 -3.63
N MET A 194 -22.02 -7.96 -4.63
CA MET A 194 -21.52 -8.05 -6.00
C MET A 194 -21.32 -6.66 -6.62
N LEU A 195 -22.31 -5.79 -6.48
CA LEU A 195 -22.26 -4.44 -7.05
C LEU A 195 -21.15 -3.62 -6.38
N VAL A 196 -21.09 -3.64 -5.05
CA VAL A 196 -20.03 -2.93 -4.29
C VAL A 196 -18.64 -3.42 -4.67
N GLY A 197 -18.44 -4.74 -4.71
CA GLY A 197 -17.18 -5.33 -5.10
C GLY A 197 -16.75 -4.90 -6.51
N CYS A 198 -17.68 -5.00 -7.48
CA CYS A 198 -17.42 -4.58 -8.86
C CYS A 198 -17.12 -3.07 -8.98
N VAL A 199 -17.79 -2.21 -8.23
CA VAL A 199 -17.55 -0.76 -8.26
C VAL A 199 -16.20 -0.43 -7.63
N LEU A 200 -15.90 -0.96 -6.44
CA LEU A 200 -14.67 -0.61 -5.73
C LEU A 200 -13.41 -1.16 -6.42
N ALA A 201 -13.48 -2.33 -7.05
CA ALA A 201 -12.37 -2.90 -7.82
C ALA A 201 -12.33 -2.36 -9.27
N GLY A 202 -13.49 -2.17 -9.89
CA GLY A 202 -13.60 -1.80 -11.31
C GLY A 202 -13.39 -0.31 -11.59
N SER A 203 -13.87 0.59 -10.73
CA SER A 203 -13.76 2.04 -10.98
C SER A 203 -12.31 2.52 -11.12
N PRO A 204 -11.35 2.16 -10.22
CA PRO A 204 -9.95 2.50 -10.43
C PRO A 204 -9.36 1.89 -11.72
N LEU A 205 -9.75 0.66 -12.04
CA LEU A 205 -9.32 0.00 -13.27
C LEU A 205 -9.81 0.74 -14.51
N ILE A 206 -11.09 1.12 -14.57
CA ILE A 206 -11.68 1.86 -15.68
C ILE A 206 -10.93 3.19 -15.91
N VAL A 207 -10.61 3.91 -14.84
CA VAL A 207 -9.85 5.17 -14.95
C VAL A 207 -8.45 4.92 -15.54
N PHE A 208 -7.74 3.87 -15.11
CA PHE A 208 -6.46 3.51 -15.70
C PHE A 208 -6.59 3.07 -17.17
N ILE A 209 -7.62 2.31 -17.53
CA ILE A 209 -7.91 1.92 -18.93
C ILE A 209 -8.11 3.16 -19.79
N ILE A 210 -8.91 4.13 -19.33
CA ILE A 210 -9.16 5.38 -20.06
C ILE A 210 -7.90 6.26 -20.11
N ALA A 211 -7.17 6.37 -19.01
CA ALA A 211 -5.96 7.21 -18.93
C ALA A 211 -4.82 6.69 -19.83
N THR A 212 -4.75 5.37 -20.08
CA THR A 212 -3.66 4.76 -20.84
C THR A 212 -3.53 5.29 -22.27
N PRO A 213 -4.56 5.26 -23.12
CA PRO A 213 -4.47 5.81 -24.49
C PRO A 213 -4.21 7.31 -24.49
N PHE A 214 -4.79 8.08 -23.56
CA PHE A 214 -4.51 9.52 -23.44
C PHE A 214 -3.03 9.78 -23.08
N ALA A 215 -2.46 9.06 -22.14
CA ALA A 215 -1.05 9.21 -21.77
C ALA A 215 -0.14 8.87 -22.94
N TYR A 216 -0.37 7.78 -23.64
CA TYR A 216 0.48 7.37 -24.76
C TYR A 216 0.21 8.17 -26.05
N SER A 217 -0.88 8.90 -26.18
CA SER A 217 -1.06 9.90 -27.23
C SER A 217 -0.08 11.07 -27.07
N VAL A 218 0.24 11.42 -25.80
CA VAL A 218 1.25 12.45 -25.46
C VAL A 218 2.67 11.89 -25.51
N TYR A 219 2.88 10.67 -24.99
CA TYR A 219 4.21 10.03 -24.90
C TYR A 219 4.41 8.98 -25.99
N ARG A 220 4.15 9.33 -27.26
CA ARG A 220 4.22 8.42 -28.42
C ARG A 220 5.57 7.74 -28.59
N SER A 221 6.68 8.44 -28.24
CA SER A 221 8.05 7.93 -28.36
C SER A 221 8.31 6.67 -27.52
N ILE A 222 7.57 6.48 -26.42
CA ILE A 222 7.72 5.32 -25.52
C ILE A 222 6.44 4.48 -25.44
N ALA A 223 5.45 4.72 -26.30
CA ALA A 223 4.19 3.96 -26.31
C ALA A 223 4.46 2.47 -26.57
N PRO A 224 3.83 1.54 -25.82
CA PRO A 224 4.05 0.11 -25.97
C PRO A 224 3.64 -0.38 -27.36
N SER A 225 4.44 -1.31 -27.91
CA SER A 225 4.19 -1.92 -29.22
C SER A 225 4.80 -3.31 -29.25
N VAL A 226 4.05 -4.29 -29.76
CA VAL A 226 4.47 -5.69 -29.85
C VAL A 226 5.77 -5.83 -30.66
N ALA A 227 5.97 -4.99 -31.68
CA ALA A 227 7.19 -4.99 -32.50
C ALA A 227 8.47 -4.65 -31.72
N TYR A 228 8.36 -4.00 -30.58
CA TYR A 228 9.49 -3.59 -29.74
C TYR A 228 9.70 -4.50 -28.52
N VAL A 229 9.01 -5.63 -28.43
CA VAL A 229 9.23 -6.62 -27.37
C VAL A 229 10.58 -7.30 -27.60
N ARG A 230 11.43 -7.32 -26.55
CA ARG A 230 12.76 -7.95 -26.56
C ARG A 230 12.99 -8.68 -25.24
N PHE A 231 13.01 -9.98 -25.27
CA PHE A 231 13.15 -10.83 -24.07
C PHE A 231 14.52 -10.70 -23.39
N ASP A 232 15.56 -10.30 -24.12
CA ASP A 232 16.90 -10.06 -23.54
C ASP A 232 16.87 -9.00 -22.43
N TYR A 233 15.92 -8.09 -22.48
CA TYR A 233 15.71 -7.06 -21.47
C TYR A 233 14.83 -7.49 -20.28
N PHE A 234 14.22 -8.67 -20.33
CA PHE A 234 13.38 -9.18 -19.23
C PHE A 234 14.20 -9.45 -17.96
N ARG A 235 15.36 -10.14 -18.11
CA ARG A 235 16.23 -10.48 -16.98
C ARG A 235 16.76 -9.24 -16.24
N PRO A 236 17.24 -8.17 -16.88
CA PRO A 236 17.61 -6.91 -16.24
C PRO A 236 16.44 -6.21 -15.51
N LEU A 237 15.22 -6.30 -16.04
CA LEU A 237 14.01 -5.78 -15.40
C LEU A 237 13.68 -6.57 -14.13
N LEU A 238 13.72 -7.88 -14.21
CA LEU A 238 13.36 -8.80 -13.12
C LEU A 238 14.38 -8.77 -11.97
N SER A 239 15.68 -8.73 -12.25
CA SER A 239 16.74 -8.82 -11.23
C SER A 239 16.69 -7.71 -10.18
N LEU A 240 16.28 -6.51 -10.60
CA LEU A 240 16.05 -5.38 -9.70
C LEU A 240 14.74 -5.55 -8.90
N GLY A 241 13.72 -6.12 -9.54
CA GLY A 241 12.39 -6.30 -8.98
C GLY A 241 12.34 -7.30 -7.83
N VAL A 242 13.05 -8.43 -7.92
CA VAL A 242 13.01 -9.51 -6.91
C VAL A 242 13.41 -9.02 -5.52
N LYS A 243 14.40 -8.13 -5.39
CA LYS A 243 14.79 -7.58 -4.09
C LYS A 243 13.66 -6.79 -3.43
N PHE A 244 12.94 -5.98 -4.22
CA PHE A 244 11.77 -5.25 -3.75
C PHE A 244 10.60 -6.18 -3.46
N MET A 245 10.42 -7.24 -4.26
CA MET A 245 9.35 -8.23 -4.05
C MET A 245 9.45 -8.89 -2.68
N ILE A 246 10.64 -9.31 -2.24
CA ILE A 246 10.81 -9.97 -0.92
C ILE A 246 10.34 -9.06 0.21
N ILE A 247 10.68 -7.77 0.16
CA ILE A 247 10.24 -6.79 1.16
C ILE A 247 8.71 -6.61 1.09
N GLN A 248 8.14 -6.50 -0.11
CA GLN A 248 6.69 -6.35 -0.30
C GLN A 248 5.91 -7.58 0.19
N VAL A 249 6.42 -8.80 -0.04
CA VAL A 249 5.82 -10.03 0.48
C VAL A 249 5.69 -9.99 2.01
N ALA A 250 6.76 -9.64 2.71
CA ALA A 250 6.74 -9.55 4.17
C ALA A 250 5.71 -8.52 4.68
N VAL A 251 5.63 -7.36 4.02
CA VAL A 251 4.65 -6.30 4.35
C VAL A 251 3.22 -6.78 4.09
N LEU A 252 2.96 -7.42 2.94
CA LEU A 252 1.62 -7.93 2.61
C LEU A 252 1.16 -9.02 3.59
N VAL A 253 2.03 -9.93 3.98
CA VAL A 253 1.72 -10.95 4.97
C VAL A 253 1.26 -10.32 6.29
N LEU A 254 1.95 -9.30 6.77
CA LEU A 254 1.58 -8.62 8.01
C LEU A 254 0.22 -7.88 7.92
N TYR A 255 -0.04 -7.18 6.81
CA TYR A 255 -1.21 -6.30 6.72
C TYR A 255 -2.47 -7.00 6.20
N MET A 256 -2.32 -7.97 5.28
CA MET A 256 -3.47 -8.58 4.60
C MET A 256 -3.97 -9.86 5.27
N SER A 257 -3.11 -10.56 6.05
CA SER A 257 -3.53 -11.78 6.74
C SER A 257 -4.51 -11.54 7.88
N SER A 258 -4.48 -10.36 8.52
CA SER A 258 -5.34 -10.07 9.67
C SER A 258 -6.81 -10.26 9.38
N ASN A 259 -7.30 -9.73 8.25
CA ASN A 259 -8.71 -9.83 7.88
C ASN A 259 -9.14 -11.28 7.65
N LEU A 260 -8.29 -12.08 6.98
CA LEU A 260 -8.57 -13.49 6.74
C LEU A 260 -8.59 -14.28 8.06
N ILE A 261 -7.63 -14.03 8.96
CA ILE A 261 -7.55 -14.69 10.28
C ILE A 261 -8.79 -14.33 11.12
N ILE A 262 -9.19 -13.06 11.13
CA ILE A 262 -10.40 -12.60 11.86
C ILE A 262 -11.64 -13.27 11.28
N SER A 263 -11.82 -13.24 9.97
CA SER A 263 -12.97 -13.84 9.30
C SER A 263 -13.07 -15.34 9.57
N HIS A 264 -11.94 -16.05 9.50
CA HIS A 264 -11.92 -17.51 9.73
C HIS A 264 -12.18 -17.91 11.18
N LEU A 265 -11.66 -17.16 12.15
CA LEU A 265 -11.80 -17.50 13.57
C LEU A 265 -13.10 -16.98 14.21
N PHE A 266 -13.64 -15.85 13.76
CA PHE A 266 -14.72 -15.13 14.44
C PHE A 266 -15.90 -14.77 13.52
N GLY A 267 -15.76 -14.97 12.23
CA GLY A 267 -16.75 -14.59 11.22
C GLY A 267 -16.52 -13.22 10.60
N PRO A 268 -17.12 -12.99 9.43
CA PRO A 268 -16.91 -11.75 8.65
C PRO A 268 -17.37 -10.47 9.38
N GLN A 269 -18.38 -10.55 10.25
CA GLN A 269 -18.89 -9.39 11.01
C GLN A 269 -17.81 -8.75 11.89
N GLU A 270 -16.87 -9.54 12.43
CA GLU A 270 -15.80 -9.06 13.31
C GLU A 270 -14.67 -8.35 12.53
N VAL A 271 -14.60 -8.55 11.22
CA VAL A 271 -13.65 -7.84 10.34
C VAL A 271 -13.98 -6.36 10.25
N THR A 272 -15.27 -6.01 10.30
CA THR A 272 -15.73 -4.63 10.16
C THR A 272 -15.26 -3.72 11.29
N PRO A 273 -15.52 -4.01 12.60
CA PRO A 273 -15.05 -3.16 13.69
C PRO A 273 -13.53 -3.05 13.75
N TYR A 274 -12.80 -4.14 13.43
CA TYR A 274 -11.34 -4.10 13.32
C TYR A 274 -10.87 -3.11 12.26
N ASN A 275 -11.41 -3.17 11.04
CA ASN A 275 -10.98 -2.29 9.96
C ASN A 275 -11.34 -0.83 10.19
N ILE A 276 -12.48 -0.53 10.82
CA ILE A 276 -12.88 0.84 11.17
C ILE A 276 -11.91 1.42 12.19
N ALA A 277 -11.61 0.70 13.27
CA ALA A 277 -10.62 1.11 14.26
C ALA A 277 -9.23 1.29 13.62
N PHE A 278 -8.79 0.30 12.85
CA PHE A 278 -7.50 0.34 12.14
C PHE A 278 -7.40 1.54 11.19
N LYS A 279 -8.46 1.83 10.44
CA LYS A 279 -8.53 2.96 9.50
C LYS A 279 -8.42 4.30 10.22
N LEU A 280 -9.13 4.47 11.33
CA LEU A 280 -9.08 5.71 12.11
C LEU A 280 -7.64 6.03 12.54
N PHE A 281 -6.95 5.08 13.17
CA PHE A 281 -5.60 5.32 13.69
C PHE A 281 -4.53 5.30 12.59
N SER A 282 -4.75 4.58 11.46
CA SER A 282 -3.85 4.62 10.31
C SER A 282 -3.76 5.99 9.64
N ALA A 283 -4.79 6.84 9.80
CA ALA A 283 -4.76 8.22 9.31
C ALA A 283 -3.63 9.04 9.95
N VAL A 284 -3.33 8.80 11.23
CA VAL A 284 -2.20 9.43 11.93
C VAL A 284 -0.88 9.00 11.28
N SER A 285 -0.75 7.71 10.94
CA SER A 285 0.44 7.18 10.28
C SER A 285 0.59 7.71 8.85
N MET A 286 -0.51 7.90 8.13
CA MET A 286 -0.47 8.53 6.80
C MET A 286 0.04 9.98 6.90
N GLY A 287 -0.46 10.77 7.86
CA GLY A 287 0.02 12.11 8.11
C GLY A 287 1.51 12.15 8.47
N PHE A 288 1.96 11.26 9.35
CA PHE A 288 3.37 11.16 9.73
C PHE A 288 4.28 10.80 8.56
N THR A 289 3.84 9.87 7.70
CA THR A 289 4.60 9.44 6.52
C THR A 289 4.81 10.59 5.54
N ILE A 290 3.83 11.48 5.38
CA ILE A 290 3.98 12.69 4.57
C ILE A 290 5.12 13.58 5.10
N ILE A 291 5.18 13.75 6.43
CA ILE A 291 6.21 14.57 7.08
C ILE A 291 7.60 13.93 6.94
N ILE A 292 7.72 12.62 7.14
CA ILE A 292 9.03 11.96 7.22
C ILE A 292 9.65 11.65 5.86
N THR A 293 8.84 11.48 4.81
CA THR A 293 9.31 11.05 3.47
C THR A 293 10.44 11.94 2.89
N PRO A 294 10.41 13.29 2.97
CA PRO A 294 11.50 14.13 2.47
C PRO A 294 12.84 13.92 3.19
N PHE A 295 12.80 13.50 4.46
CA PHE A 295 14.01 13.29 5.25
C PHE A 295 14.84 12.10 4.77
N TRP A 296 14.25 11.12 4.10
CA TRP A 296 15.01 10.02 3.51
C TRP A 296 16.12 10.54 2.59
N SER A 297 15.78 11.33 1.59
CA SER A 297 16.77 11.87 0.65
C SER A 297 17.78 12.80 1.33
N ALA A 298 17.33 13.62 2.30
CA ALA A 298 18.22 14.51 3.07
C ALA A 298 19.21 13.71 3.93
N ILE A 299 18.79 12.62 4.55
CA ILE A 299 19.65 11.73 5.33
C ILE A 299 20.64 11.01 4.40
N THR A 300 20.23 10.60 3.18
CA THR A 300 21.15 10.01 2.19
C THR A 300 22.27 10.98 1.83
N ASP A 301 21.94 12.23 1.55
CA ASP A 301 22.94 13.28 1.23
C ASP A 301 23.89 13.52 2.40
N ALA A 302 23.35 13.72 3.61
CA ALA A 302 24.13 13.95 4.83
C ALA A 302 25.04 12.74 5.18
N TYR A 303 24.53 11.52 5.02
CA TYR A 303 25.33 10.32 5.27
C TYR A 303 26.49 10.18 4.29
N THR A 304 26.28 10.48 3.01
CA THR A 304 27.30 10.50 1.98
C THR A 304 28.39 11.55 2.28
N LYS A 305 27.98 12.70 2.83
CA LYS A 305 28.87 13.79 3.24
C LYS A 305 29.50 13.57 4.62
N ARG A 306 29.16 12.48 5.32
CA ARG A 306 29.58 12.16 6.69
C ARG A 306 29.12 13.18 7.75
N GLU A 307 28.02 13.85 7.53
CA GLU A 307 27.42 14.84 8.44
C GLU A 307 26.59 14.15 9.53
N TYR A 308 27.17 13.23 10.28
CA TYR A 308 26.47 12.39 11.28
C TYR A 308 25.80 13.22 12.39
N SER A 309 26.39 14.32 12.81
CA SER A 309 25.83 15.23 13.81
C SER A 309 24.51 15.86 13.33
N TRP A 310 24.41 16.18 12.01
CA TRP A 310 23.17 16.69 11.43
C TRP A 310 22.07 15.61 11.42
N ILE A 311 22.44 14.37 11.08
CA ILE A 311 21.50 13.23 11.09
C ILE A 311 20.96 13.02 12.52
N GLU A 312 21.83 13.00 13.53
CA GLU A 312 21.43 12.81 14.92
C GLU A 312 20.46 13.91 15.40
N LYS A 313 20.77 15.18 15.12
CA LYS A 313 19.89 16.31 15.44
C LYS A 313 18.54 16.19 14.73
N THR A 314 18.54 15.77 13.47
CA THR A 314 17.33 15.60 12.66
C THR A 314 16.47 14.48 13.21
N VAL A 315 17.04 13.30 13.47
CA VAL A 315 16.33 12.17 14.08
C VAL A 315 15.73 12.56 15.42
N ARG A 316 16.46 13.29 16.28
CA ARG A 316 15.94 13.80 17.56
C ARG A 316 14.72 14.71 17.37
N ARG A 317 14.72 15.60 16.36
CA ARG A 317 13.56 16.45 16.02
C ARG A 317 12.38 15.64 15.55
N ILE A 318 12.62 14.61 14.71
CA ILE A 318 11.55 13.72 14.25
C ILE A 318 10.97 12.90 15.42
N CYS A 319 11.78 12.47 16.37
CA CYS A 319 11.31 11.81 17.60
C CYS A 319 10.42 12.75 18.44
N LEU A 320 10.71 14.06 18.51
CA LEU A 320 9.83 15.04 19.17
C LEU A 320 8.50 15.18 18.43
N ILE A 321 8.51 15.23 17.10
CA ILE A 321 7.27 15.25 16.30
C ILE A 321 6.46 13.97 16.56
N TRP A 322 7.11 12.81 16.61
CA TRP A 322 6.46 11.54 16.96
C TRP A 322 5.83 11.60 18.36
N LEU A 323 6.51 12.17 19.36
CA LEU A 323 5.97 12.31 20.72
C LEU A 323 4.71 13.18 20.74
N LEU A 324 4.68 14.27 19.98
CA LEU A 324 3.48 15.11 19.81
C LEU A 324 2.34 14.34 19.12
N LEU A 325 2.65 13.56 18.09
CA LEU A 325 1.67 12.73 17.40
C LEU A 325 1.18 11.60 18.30
N PHE A 326 2.04 11.02 19.13
CA PHE A 326 1.63 10.02 20.13
C PHE A 326 0.65 10.62 21.14
N ALA A 327 0.93 11.81 21.67
CA ALA A 327 -0.01 12.53 22.53
C ALA A 327 -1.34 12.80 21.79
N GLY A 328 -1.29 13.23 20.52
CA GLY A 328 -2.47 13.40 19.68
C GLY A 328 -3.23 12.09 19.46
N THR A 329 -2.51 10.98 19.29
CA THR A 329 -3.12 9.63 19.16
C THR A 329 -3.82 9.22 20.46
N CYS A 330 -3.26 9.53 21.62
CA CYS A 330 -3.91 9.31 22.92
C CYS A 330 -5.21 10.13 23.04
N VAL A 331 -5.17 11.42 22.66
CA VAL A 331 -6.38 12.26 22.63
C VAL A 331 -7.42 11.67 21.68
N LEU A 332 -7.01 11.28 20.46
CA LEU A 332 -7.90 10.65 19.48
C LEU A 332 -8.50 9.34 20.02
N LEU A 333 -7.75 8.54 20.79
CA LEU A 333 -8.23 7.33 21.43
C LEU A 333 -9.37 7.64 22.44
N PHE A 334 -9.21 8.63 23.28
CA PHE A 334 -10.27 9.03 24.22
C PHE A 334 -11.49 9.61 23.50
N LEU A 335 -11.31 10.28 22.39
CA LEU A 335 -12.38 10.82 21.55
C LEU A 335 -12.97 9.77 20.60
N SER A 336 -12.34 8.60 20.41
CA SER A 336 -12.72 7.62 19.40
C SER A 336 -14.18 7.15 19.49
N PRO A 337 -14.82 6.94 20.66
CA PRO A 337 -16.23 6.57 20.70
C PRO A 337 -17.15 7.64 20.11
N TRP A 338 -16.84 8.93 20.37
CA TRP A 338 -17.57 10.05 19.78
C TRP A 338 -17.29 10.14 18.26
N VAL A 339 -16.04 9.98 17.83
CA VAL A 339 -15.65 10.00 16.41
C VAL A 339 -16.37 8.89 15.65
N TYR A 340 -16.43 7.66 16.17
CA TYR A 340 -17.15 6.56 15.53
C TYR A 340 -18.64 6.86 15.40
N ARG A 341 -19.27 7.39 16.43
CA ARG A 341 -20.70 7.75 16.38
C ARG A 341 -20.98 8.80 15.31
N VAL A 342 -20.14 9.83 15.17
CA VAL A 342 -20.28 10.85 14.13
C VAL A 342 -19.97 10.30 12.74
N TRP A 343 -18.98 9.39 12.62
CA TRP A 343 -18.48 8.91 11.35
C TRP A 343 -19.35 7.78 10.75
N ILE A 344 -19.73 6.79 11.54
CA ILE A 344 -20.43 5.59 11.09
C ILE A 344 -21.80 5.39 11.76
N GLY A 345 -22.18 6.24 12.72
CA GLY A 345 -23.38 6.08 13.53
C GLY A 345 -23.28 4.92 14.52
N ASP A 346 -24.43 4.41 14.94
CA ASP A 346 -24.53 3.30 15.89
C ASP A 346 -24.62 1.92 15.20
N LYS A 347 -24.10 1.80 13.97
CA LYS A 347 -24.21 0.57 13.15
C LYS A 347 -23.23 -0.53 13.55
N VAL A 348 -22.11 -0.16 14.13
CA VAL A 348 -21.04 -1.08 14.52
C VAL A 348 -20.51 -0.68 15.88
N GLU A 349 -20.56 -1.61 16.82
CA GLU A 349 -19.94 -1.44 18.12
C GLU A 349 -18.44 -1.75 18.03
N ILE A 350 -17.61 -0.80 18.46
CA ILE A 350 -16.15 -0.95 18.42
C ILE A 350 -15.64 -0.94 19.86
N PRO A 351 -15.13 -2.08 20.37
CA PRO A 351 -14.60 -2.18 21.70
C PRO A 351 -13.45 -1.20 21.94
N PHE A 352 -13.47 -0.49 23.08
CA PHE A 352 -12.40 0.46 23.41
C PHE A 352 -11.01 -0.21 23.46
N ALA A 353 -10.93 -1.47 23.93
CA ALA A 353 -9.69 -2.24 23.93
C ALA A 353 -9.12 -2.44 22.52
N LEU A 354 -9.97 -2.68 21.52
CA LEU A 354 -9.56 -2.79 20.11
C LEU A 354 -9.01 -1.46 19.60
N SER A 355 -9.68 -0.36 19.90
CA SER A 355 -9.24 0.99 19.57
C SER A 355 -7.89 1.34 20.21
N ALA A 356 -7.70 0.98 21.49
CA ALA A 356 -6.46 1.21 22.23
C ALA A 356 -5.26 0.45 21.61
N LEU A 357 -5.49 -0.80 21.21
CA LEU A 357 -4.46 -1.61 20.55
C LEU A 357 -4.15 -1.12 19.13
N CYS A 358 -5.15 -0.66 18.38
CA CYS A 358 -4.92 -0.03 17.06
C CYS A 358 -4.15 1.28 17.20
N ALA A 359 -4.42 2.08 18.23
CA ALA A 359 -3.69 3.31 18.55
C ALA A 359 -2.22 3.02 18.92
N LEU A 360 -1.99 1.99 19.74
CA LEU A 360 -0.65 1.52 20.10
C LEU A 360 0.10 1.04 18.86
N TYR A 361 -0.53 0.23 18.02
CA TYR A 361 0.05 -0.28 16.78
C TYR A 361 0.43 0.86 15.82
N ALA A 362 -0.46 1.84 15.60
CA ALA A 362 -0.16 3.02 14.78
C ALA A 362 1.04 3.81 15.33
N SER A 363 1.13 3.94 16.67
CA SER A 363 2.24 4.62 17.33
C SER A 363 3.57 3.85 17.16
N LEU A 364 3.54 2.51 17.24
CA LEU A 364 4.70 1.65 16.99
C LEU A 364 5.16 1.70 15.52
N ILE A 365 4.22 1.70 14.56
CA ILE A 365 4.56 1.89 13.13
C ILE A 365 5.25 3.23 12.92
N ASN A 366 4.72 4.31 13.48
CA ASN A 366 5.30 5.64 13.32
C ASN A 366 6.69 5.74 13.96
N TRP A 367 6.89 5.11 15.12
CA TRP A 367 8.22 4.95 15.73
C TRP A 367 9.19 4.19 14.82
N ASN A 368 8.76 3.03 14.30
CA ASN A 368 9.59 2.22 13.39
C ASN A 368 9.92 2.99 12.10
N ASN A 369 9.00 3.78 11.57
CA ASN A 369 9.22 4.59 10.36
C ASN A 369 10.38 5.59 10.55
N ILE A 370 10.57 6.18 11.73
CA ILE A 370 11.72 7.08 11.99
C ILE A 370 13.03 6.38 11.64
N TRP A 371 13.19 5.19 12.17
CA TRP A 371 14.42 4.40 12.02
C TRP A 371 14.53 3.78 10.63
N ALA A 372 13.42 3.28 10.08
CA ALA A 372 13.39 2.70 8.73
C ALA A 372 13.80 3.75 7.68
N TYR A 373 13.27 4.96 7.72
CA TYR A 373 13.65 6.04 6.80
C TYR A 373 15.09 6.47 6.99
N THR A 374 15.59 6.47 8.23
CA THR A 374 17.00 6.76 8.54
C THR A 374 17.92 5.68 7.98
N ILE A 375 17.63 4.40 8.24
CA ILE A 375 18.40 3.26 7.74
C ILE A 375 18.36 3.19 6.21
N ASN A 376 17.19 3.42 5.61
CA ASN A 376 17.03 3.49 4.16
C ASN A 376 17.93 4.58 3.56
N GLY A 377 18.06 5.72 4.24
CA GLY A 377 18.96 6.80 3.86
C GLY A 377 20.45 6.39 3.86
N THR A 378 20.84 5.46 4.75
CA THR A 378 22.22 4.94 4.79
C THR A 378 22.48 3.81 3.79
N GLY A 379 21.42 3.19 3.23
CA GLY A 379 21.52 2.06 2.31
C GLY A 379 21.87 0.72 2.99
N LYS A 380 21.92 0.66 4.33
CA LYS A 380 22.30 -0.53 5.11
C LYS A 380 21.08 -1.38 5.51
N LEU A 381 20.45 -2.05 4.55
CA LEU A 381 19.09 -2.61 4.66
C LEU A 381 19.03 -4.04 5.20
N PHE A 382 20.16 -4.74 5.34
CA PHE A 382 20.18 -6.18 5.59
C PHE A 382 19.48 -6.60 6.89
N VAL A 383 19.69 -5.85 7.99
CA VAL A 383 19.01 -6.12 9.27
C VAL A 383 17.52 -5.88 9.16
N SER A 384 17.10 -4.79 8.49
CA SER A 384 15.68 -4.49 8.26
C SER A 384 14.98 -5.60 7.45
N LEU A 385 15.68 -6.17 6.46
CA LEU A 385 15.16 -7.28 5.66
C LEU A 385 14.97 -8.53 6.53
N ILE A 386 15.95 -8.90 7.34
CA ILE A 386 15.84 -10.05 8.27
C ILE A 386 14.66 -9.84 9.22
N LEU A 387 14.57 -8.66 9.84
CA LEU A 387 13.49 -8.35 10.78
C LEU A 387 12.11 -8.45 10.10
N SER A 388 11.95 -7.93 8.89
CA SER A 388 10.68 -8.02 8.16
C SER A 388 10.27 -9.47 7.89
N VAL A 389 11.21 -10.33 7.49
CA VAL A 389 10.96 -11.76 7.26
C VAL A 389 10.58 -12.48 8.56
N VAL A 390 11.35 -12.24 9.62
CA VAL A 390 11.08 -12.84 10.96
C VAL A 390 9.70 -12.41 11.46
N GLN A 391 9.37 -11.13 11.34
CA GLN A 391 8.05 -10.59 11.71
C GLN A 391 6.92 -11.27 10.95
N ALA A 392 7.05 -11.44 9.64
CA ALA A 392 6.03 -12.09 8.82
C ALA A 392 5.82 -13.57 9.21
N ILE A 393 6.90 -14.30 9.50
CA ILE A 393 6.83 -15.71 9.90
C ILE A 393 6.20 -15.86 11.29
N VAL A 394 6.58 -15.00 12.24
CA VAL A 394 6.12 -15.09 13.64
C VAL A 394 4.70 -14.58 13.80
N TYR A 395 4.29 -13.60 13.00
CA TYR A 395 3.00 -12.96 13.13
C TYR A 395 1.82 -13.93 12.98
N ILE A 396 1.79 -14.77 11.93
CA ILE A 396 0.63 -15.63 11.63
C ILE A 396 0.35 -16.63 12.78
N PRO A 397 1.34 -17.46 13.25
CA PRO A 397 1.10 -18.35 14.37
C PRO A 397 0.68 -17.61 15.64
N LEU A 398 1.34 -16.47 15.92
CA LEU A 398 1.04 -15.67 17.11
C LEU A 398 -0.38 -15.08 17.06
N ALA A 399 -0.81 -14.60 15.88
CA ALA A 399 -2.15 -14.06 15.66
C ALA A 399 -3.24 -15.14 15.84
N ILE A 400 -3.01 -16.36 15.36
CA ILE A 400 -3.93 -17.47 15.52
C ILE A 400 -4.00 -17.88 17.01
N ILE A 401 -2.86 -18.00 17.68
CA ILE A 401 -2.82 -18.41 19.11
C ILE A 401 -3.49 -17.34 19.97
N LEU A 402 -3.06 -16.09 19.93
CA LEU A 402 -3.62 -15.03 20.75
C LEU A 402 -5.05 -14.70 20.34
N GLY A 403 -5.42 -14.84 19.07
CA GLY A 403 -6.79 -14.71 18.61
C GLY A 403 -7.73 -15.70 19.32
N LYS A 404 -7.34 -16.97 19.41
CA LYS A 404 -8.13 -18.00 20.11
C LYS A 404 -8.30 -17.73 21.61
N TYR A 405 -7.33 -17.09 22.27
CA TYR A 405 -7.38 -16.82 23.71
C TYR A 405 -8.09 -15.52 24.10
N ILE A 406 -7.88 -14.46 23.35
CA ILE A 406 -8.34 -13.10 23.68
C ILE A 406 -9.12 -12.41 22.55
N GLY A 407 -9.63 -13.18 21.57
CA GLY A 407 -10.47 -12.67 20.51
C GLY A 407 -9.75 -11.82 19.49
N VAL A 408 -10.47 -10.94 18.78
CA VAL A 408 -9.93 -10.06 17.72
C VAL A 408 -8.81 -9.17 18.26
N THR A 409 -8.87 -8.74 19.51
CA THR A 409 -7.82 -7.95 20.17
C THR A 409 -6.48 -8.69 20.21
N GLY A 410 -6.48 -10.03 20.32
CA GLY A 410 -5.27 -10.85 20.27
C GLY A 410 -4.53 -10.78 18.96
N ILE A 411 -5.24 -10.59 17.86
CA ILE A 411 -4.62 -10.41 16.54
C ILE A 411 -3.88 -9.08 16.48
N VAL A 412 -4.45 -8.01 17.05
CA VAL A 412 -3.79 -6.70 17.11
C VAL A 412 -2.61 -6.70 18.09
N VAL A 413 -2.72 -7.41 19.22
CA VAL A 413 -1.59 -7.63 20.15
C VAL A 413 -0.43 -8.31 19.41
N SER A 414 -0.71 -9.30 18.56
CA SER A 414 0.30 -9.99 17.76
C SER A 414 1.03 -9.04 16.80
N LEU A 415 0.31 -8.11 16.17
CA LEU A 415 0.92 -7.04 15.37
C LEU A 415 1.84 -6.14 16.21
N CYS A 416 1.39 -5.74 17.40
CA CYS A 416 2.20 -4.91 18.30
C CYS A 416 3.48 -5.63 18.75
N ILE A 417 3.40 -6.92 19.13
CA ILE A 417 4.56 -7.73 19.52
C ILE A 417 5.54 -7.86 18.34
N SER A 418 5.03 -8.15 17.14
CA SER A 418 5.87 -8.25 15.94
C SER A 418 6.62 -6.95 15.65
N MET A 419 5.98 -5.79 15.80
CA MET A 419 6.60 -4.48 15.60
C MET A 419 7.58 -4.10 16.71
N PHE A 420 7.38 -4.59 17.94
CA PHE A 420 8.21 -4.24 19.08
C PHE A 420 9.68 -4.62 18.89
N ILE A 421 9.97 -5.77 18.26
CA ILE A 421 11.34 -6.22 17.98
C ILE A 421 12.09 -5.19 17.13
N SER A 422 11.46 -4.71 16.05
CA SER A 422 12.04 -3.66 15.20
C SER A 422 12.17 -2.34 15.94
N SER A 423 11.24 -2.03 16.84
CA SER A 423 11.24 -0.79 17.63
C SER A 423 12.47 -0.66 18.54
N VAL A 424 13.11 -1.79 18.87
CA VAL A 424 14.35 -1.83 19.68
C VAL A 424 15.58 -1.97 18.80
N VAL A 425 15.53 -2.86 17.80
CA VAL A 425 16.71 -3.21 16.98
C VAL A 425 17.11 -2.08 16.03
N ALA A 426 16.13 -1.42 15.40
CA ALA A 426 16.41 -0.38 14.41
C ALA A 426 17.09 0.89 15.01
N PRO A 427 16.68 1.42 16.20
CA PRO A 427 17.45 2.44 16.91
C PRO A 427 18.89 2.06 17.19
N VAL A 428 19.12 0.81 17.64
CA VAL A 428 20.46 0.29 17.94
C VAL A 428 21.32 0.23 16.68
N GLN A 429 20.77 -0.24 15.56
CA GLN A 429 21.46 -0.24 14.27
C GLN A 429 21.83 1.18 13.86
N THR A 430 20.88 2.10 13.89
CA THR A 430 21.11 3.50 13.53
C THR A 430 22.24 4.12 14.37
N ARG A 431 22.21 3.93 15.68
CA ARG A 431 23.27 4.42 16.58
C ARG A 431 24.64 3.85 16.21
N LYS A 432 24.74 2.53 15.96
CA LYS A 432 26.00 1.88 15.55
C LYS A 432 26.54 2.45 14.23
N LEU A 433 25.64 2.73 13.26
CA LEU A 433 26.01 3.32 11.97
C LEU A 433 26.55 4.74 12.13
N LEU A 434 25.89 5.58 12.94
CA LEU A 434 26.29 6.97 13.13
C LEU A 434 27.59 7.13 13.92
N ILE A 435 27.87 6.22 14.89
CA ILE A 435 29.12 6.22 15.69
C ILE A 435 30.25 5.52 14.95
N GLY A 436 29.99 4.88 13.80
CA GLY A 436 31.01 4.13 13.05
C GLY A 436 31.38 2.76 13.66
N SER A 437 30.60 2.27 14.62
CA SER A 437 30.83 0.97 15.29
C SER A 437 30.09 -0.20 14.64
N ALA A 438 29.35 0.04 13.55
CA ALA A 438 28.63 -1.00 12.84
C ALA A 438 29.59 -1.95 12.12
N LYS A 439 29.55 -3.25 12.46
CA LYS A 439 30.34 -4.33 11.84
C LYS A 439 29.44 -5.49 11.42
N GLY A 440 29.90 -6.31 10.47
CA GLY A 440 29.18 -7.50 10.01
C GLY A 440 27.81 -7.18 9.43
N ILE A 441 26.76 -7.84 9.95
CA ILE A 441 25.37 -7.69 9.50
C ILE A 441 24.81 -6.26 9.66
N TRP A 442 25.31 -5.51 10.65
CA TRP A 442 24.85 -4.15 10.94
C TRP A 442 25.29 -3.13 9.90
N ASN A 443 26.27 -3.45 9.08
CA ASN A 443 26.85 -2.57 8.05
C ASN A 443 26.64 -3.10 6.61
N LYS A 444 25.64 -3.96 6.43
CA LYS A 444 25.31 -4.52 5.11
C LYS A 444 24.01 -3.94 4.56
#